data_93abbcbe4c72e749906c9cbe4f89a00e
#
_entry.id   93abbcbe4c72e749906c9cbe4f89a00e
#
_cell.length_a   1.000
_cell.length_b   1.000
_cell.length_c   1.000
_cell.angle_alpha   90.00
_cell.angle_beta   90.00
_cell.angle_gamma   90.00
#
_symmetry.space_group_name_H-M   'P 1'
#
loop_
_entity.id
_entity.type
_entity.pdbx_description
1 polymer ?
#
loop_
_entity_poly.entity_id
_entity_poly.type
_entity_poly.pdbx_seq_one_letter_code
_entity_poly.pdbx_strand_id
1 'polypeptide(L)'
;MSRKSTLTLAVVAGTLGLPMTVQEAAAAFIEDSKASLTFKNFYINQDDRDQDRARSEEWGQGFLFDFKSGFTEGPIGFGLDLIAQEAIRLDGGGRSGKSGIDRSPGSVFPLESNGKGKTDFGRLNGTGKIRISNTVAELGVLRPKLPVVVTNDGRLLPQLYHGGQITSKEFKDLTFVVGKLEHSTERNSSDNYGLSIAGANSLTSGKFSNKFYYGGVDYKVTKDLMLQYYFGNLEDFYEQHFFGVVHNWELPAGKLKTDLRYWTSDSSGANSRASGRAEGYRSAGYWSAGDSNSGEVDNDLWSALFTYTLGGHELKAGYQKSTGDSDFPVLNQGGYSVPLITDAMTEKFTRVGERVWLAGYAYDFAGLGIPGLKSSLTYYSGDEVDTSSDEKEEWERDFRVDYVVPTGTLKGLGLTWRSTAVRGIRERDDNRLYVTYTWNLL
;
A
#
# COMPACT_ATOMS: atom_id res chain seq x y z
N MET A 1 -25.85 -19.30 -31.72
CA MET A 1 -26.61 -19.61 -30.47
C MET A 1 -25.58 -20.06 -29.42
N SER A 2 -25.14 -19.14 -28.58
CA SER A 2 -24.16 -19.39 -27.53
C SER A 2 -24.89 -19.67 -26.22
N ARG A 3 -24.79 -20.87 -25.69
CA ARG A 3 -25.31 -21.22 -24.36
C ARG A 3 -24.40 -20.61 -23.33
N LYS A 4 -24.89 -19.63 -22.58
CA LYS A 4 -24.26 -19.15 -21.35
C LYS A 4 -24.41 -20.27 -20.31
N SER A 5 -23.28 -20.87 -19.92
CA SER A 5 -23.21 -21.76 -18.76
C SER A 5 -23.30 -20.90 -17.51
N THR A 6 -24.47 -20.84 -16.91
CA THR A 6 -24.68 -20.26 -15.60
C THR A 6 -24.18 -21.29 -14.57
N LEU A 7 -22.99 -21.10 -14.03
CA LEU A 7 -22.55 -21.85 -12.86
C LEU A 7 -23.30 -21.27 -11.65
N THR A 8 -24.41 -21.88 -11.30
CA THR A 8 -25.17 -21.51 -10.10
C THR A 8 -24.41 -22.06 -8.90
N LEU A 9 -23.69 -21.17 -8.20
CA LEU A 9 -23.16 -21.50 -6.88
C LEU A 9 -24.35 -21.63 -5.93
N ALA A 10 -24.80 -22.85 -5.68
CA ALA A 10 -25.87 -23.13 -4.73
C ALA A 10 -25.33 -22.85 -3.31
N VAL A 11 -25.52 -21.63 -2.84
CA VAL A 11 -25.53 -21.36 -1.41
C VAL A 11 -26.77 -22.05 -0.87
N VAL A 12 -26.60 -23.17 -0.18
CA VAL A 12 -27.65 -23.84 0.57
C VAL A 12 -28.05 -22.93 1.72
N ALA A 13 -28.94 -21.98 1.43
CA ALA A 13 -29.73 -21.32 2.46
C ALA A 13 -30.76 -22.33 2.90
N GLY A 14 -30.59 -22.89 4.10
CA GLY A 14 -31.62 -23.72 4.73
C GLY A 14 -32.94 -22.98 4.75
N THR A 15 -33.90 -23.47 3.96
CA THR A 15 -35.27 -22.96 3.90
C THR A 15 -36.02 -23.39 5.17
N LEU A 16 -35.81 -22.60 6.23
CA LEU A 16 -36.77 -22.53 7.33
C LEU A 16 -37.57 -21.25 7.08
N GLY A 17 -38.89 -21.40 6.92
CA GLY A 17 -39.88 -20.40 6.54
C GLY A 17 -39.65 -18.97 7.06
N LEU A 18 -38.84 -18.22 6.36
CA LEU A 18 -38.64 -16.81 6.61
C LEU A 18 -39.71 -16.01 5.85
N PRO A 19 -40.26 -14.91 6.40
CA PRO A 19 -41.26 -14.12 5.73
C PRO A 19 -40.74 -13.51 4.41
N MET A 20 -41.63 -13.26 3.44
CA MET A 20 -41.31 -12.73 2.08
C MET A 20 -40.33 -11.54 2.07
N THR A 21 -40.39 -10.67 3.08
CA THR A 21 -39.46 -9.52 3.24
C THR A 21 -37.98 -9.89 3.38
N VAL A 22 -37.70 -11.09 3.90
CA VAL A 22 -36.32 -11.59 4.03
C VAL A 22 -35.82 -12.14 2.69
N GLN A 23 -36.69 -12.61 1.85
CA GLN A 23 -36.35 -13.18 0.54
C GLN A 23 -36.00 -12.07 -0.47
N GLU A 24 -36.70 -10.95 -0.46
CA GLU A 24 -36.38 -9.76 -1.27
C GLU A 24 -35.07 -9.10 -0.80
N ALA A 25 -34.90 -8.93 0.51
CA ALA A 25 -33.66 -8.37 1.09
C ALA A 25 -32.41 -9.23 0.78
N ALA A 26 -32.58 -10.56 0.65
CA ALA A 26 -31.50 -11.47 0.25
C ALA A 26 -31.24 -11.41 -1.27
N ALA A 27 -32.22 -11.06 -2.09
CA ALA A 27 -32.04 -10.96 -3.53
C ALA A 27 -31.08 -9.80 -3.91
N ALA A 28 -31.30 -8.59 -3.40
CA ALA A 28 -30.41 -7.45 -3.62
C ALA A 28 -28.98 -7.70 -3.07
N PHE A 29 -28.88 -8.37 -1.93
CA PHE A 29 -27.59 -8.78 -1.37
C PHE A 29 -26.77 -9.61 -2.37
N ILE A 30 -27.38 -10.56 -3.08
CA ILE A 30 -26.72 -11.44 -4.05
C ILE A 30 -26.55 -10.76 -5.40
N GLU A 31 -27.56 -10.04 -5.88
CA GLU A 31 -27.60 -9.43 -7.22
C GLU A 31 -26.52 -8.36 -7.39
N ASP A 32 -26.28 -7.56 -6.34
CA ASP A 32 -25.23 -6.52 -6.31
C ASP A 32 -23.86 -7.07 -5.89
N SER A 33 -23.75 -8.38 -5.61
CA SER A 33 -22.48 -8.98 -5.22
C SER A 33 -21.49 -9.05 -6.39
N LYS A 34 -20.22 -8.95 -6.05
CA LYS A 34 -19.10 -9.12 -6.98
C LYS A 34 -18.15 -10.17 -6.42
N ALA A 35 -17.73 -11.08 -7.27
CA ALA A 35 -16.72 -12.07 -6.94
C ALA A 35 -15.68 -12.12 -8.03
N SER A 36 -14.42 -12.17 -7.63
CA SER A 36 -13.30 -12.32 -8.56
C SER A 36 -12.24 -13.26 -8.00
N LEU A 37 -11.55 -13.96 -8.91
CA LEU A 37 -10.38 -14.76 -8.61
C LEU A 37 -9.21 -14.22 -9.45
N THR A 38 -8.20 -13.68 -8.78
CA THR A 38 -6.97 -13.21 -9.42
C THR A 38 -5.87 -14.25 -9.29
N PHE A 39 -5.33 -14.66 -10.42
CA PHE A 39 -4.10 -15.42 -10.54
C PHE A 39 -2.95 -14.44 -10.66
N LYS A 40 -1.97 -14.52 -9.75
CA LYS A 40 -0.80 -13.63 -9.75
C LYS A 40 0.47 -14.47 -9.67
N ASN A 41 1.19 -14.55 -10.77
CA ASN A 41 2.54 -15.11 -10.79
C ASN A 41 3.51 -13.97 -10.52
N PHE A 42 4.45 -14.17 -9.59
CA PHE A 42 5.35 -13.13 -9.14
C PHE A 42 6.75 -13.68 -8.94
N TYR A 43 7.71 -13.05 -9.62
CA TYR A 43 9.13 -13.27 -9.45
C TYR A 43 9.80 -11.99 -8.96
N ILE A 44 10.73 -12.12 -8.02
CA ILE A 44 11.56 -11.03 -7.50
C ILE A 44 13.01 -11.48 -7.42
N ASN A 45 13.91 -10.54 -7.74
CA ASN A 45 15.34 -10.65 -7.51
C ASN A 45 15.84 -9.29 -7.02
N GLN A 46 16.27 -9.25 -5.76
CA GLN A 46 16.87 -8.08 -5.12
C GLN A 46 18.30 -8.40 -4.73
N ASP A 47 19.24 -7.60 -5.22
CA ASP A 47 20.67 -7.75 -4.99
C ASP A 47 21.20 -6.47 -4.32
N ASP A 48 21.61 -6.57 -3.05
CA ASP A 48 22.28 -5.49 -2.33
C ASP A 48 23.79 -5.55 -2.62
N ARG A 49 24.25 -4.64 -3.46
CA ARG A 49 25.58 -4.62 -4.03
C ARG A 49 26.68 -4.15 -3.09
N ASP A 50 26.29 -3.38 -2.08
CA ASP A 50 27.16 -2.85 -1.02
C ASP A 50 27.38 -3.82 0.14
N GLN A 51 26.73 -4.99 0.12
CA GLN A 51 26.77 -5.97 1.19
C GLN A 51 27.06 -7.37 0.65
N ASP A 52 28.00 -8.05 1.27
CA ASP A 52 28.30 -9.47 1.00
C ASP A 52 27.22 -10.36 1.64
N ARG A 53 26.03 -10.34 1.06
CA ARG A 53 24.91 -11.18 1.46
C ARG A 53 24.19 -11.78 0.26
N ALA A 54 23.49 -12.89 0.51
CA ALA A 54 22.71 -13.58 -0.50
C ALA A 54 21.59 -12.68 -1.07
N ARG A 55 21.38 -12.75 -2.39
CA ARG A 55 20.27 -12.08 -3.06
C ARG A 55 18.93 -12.56 -2.52
N SER A 56 17.98 -11.66 -2.36
CA SER A 56 16.59 -12.03 -2.12
C SER A 56 15.95 -12.41 -3.46
N GLU A 57 15.83 -13.72 -3.72
CA GLU A 57 15.30 -14.23 -4.99
C GLU A 57 14.27 -15.32 -4.73
N GLU A 58 13.02 -15.05 -5.13
CA GLU A 58 11.88 -15.93 -4.91
C GLU A 58 10.89 -15.85 -6.08
N TRP A 59 10.22 -16.97 -6.34
CA TRP A 59 9.18 -17.07 -7.36
C TRP A 59 7.97 -17.80 -6.80
N GLY A 60 6.78 -17.24 -7.01
CA GLY A 60 5.55 -17.79 -6.47
C GLY A 60 4.32 -17.56 -7.33
N GLN A 61 3.31 -18.39 -7.06
CA GLN A 61 1.97 -18.28 -7.62
C GLN A 61 0.99 -17.93 -6.52
N GLY A 62 0.29 -16.80 -6.66
CA GLY A 62 -0.81 -16.38 -5.78
C GLY A 62 -2.17 -16.63 -6.40
N PHE A 63 -3.14 -16.95 -5.53
CA PHE A 63 -4.56 -17.04 -5.82
C PHE A 63 -5.27 -16.11 -4.85
N LEU A 64 -5.93 -15.08 -5.36
CA LEU A 64 -6.58 -14.06 -4.56
C LEU A 64 -8.07 -14.04 -4.93
N PHE A 65 -8.88 -14.58 -4.04
CA PHE A 65 -10.33 -14.51 -4.14
C PHE A 65 -10.84 -13.32 -3.34
N ASP A 66 -11.56 -12.44 -3.99
CA ASP A 66 -12.26 -11.29 -3.41
C ASP A 66 -13.76 -11.45 -3.68
N PHE A 67 -14.56 -11.52 -2.62
CA PHE A 67 -16.01 -11.46 -2.67
C PHE A 67 -16.49 -10.21 -1.94
N LYS A 68 -17.35 -9.44 -2.57
CA LYS A 68 -18.01 -8.27 -1.99
C LYS A 68 -19.51 -8.43 -2.18
N SER A 69 -20.23 -8.59 -1.09
CA SER A 69 -21.70 -8.63 -1.18
C SER A 69 -22.28 -7.25 -1.51
N GLY A 70 -23.47 -7.23 -2.09
CA GLY A 70 -24.37 -6.09 -1.98
C GLY A 70 -24.76 -5.84 -0.52
N PHE A 71 -25.78 -4.99 -0.35
CA PHE A 71 -26.39 -4.75 0.95
C PHE A 71 -27.82 -5.28 0.95
N THR A 72 -28.29 -5.76 2.09
CA THR A 72 -29.71 -6.06 2.27
C THR A 72 -30.54 -4.79 2.04
N GLU A 73 -31.76 -4.95 1.56
CA GLU A 73 -32.71 -3.82 1.44
C GLU A 73 -33.17 -3.28 2.80
N GLY A 74 -33.64 -2.05 2.80
CA GLY A 74 -34.16 -1.37 3.99
C GLY A 74 -33.36 -0.14 4.38
N PRO A 75 -33.80 0.59 5.41
CA PRO A 75 -33.13 1.81 5.86
C PRO A 75 -31.74 1.51 6.46
N ILE A 76 -31.51 0.28 6.92
CA ILE A 76 -30.23 -0.24 7.38
C ILE A 76 -29.91 -1.46 6.53
N GLY A 77 -28.88 -1.37 5.69
CA GLY A 77 -28.37 -2.46 4.87
C GLY A 77 -27.20 -3.16 5.54
N PHE A 78 -27.19 -4.49 5.47
CA PHE A 78 -26.09 -5.34 5.96
C PHE A 78 -25.37 -5.98 4.78
N GLY A 79 -24.05 -6.09 4.88
CA GLY A 79 -23.20 -6.71 3.87
C GLY A 79 -22.03 -7.47 4.49
N LEU A 80 -21.38 -8.29 3.66
CA LEU A 80 -20.23 -9.10 4.04
C LEU A 80 -19.24 -9.15 2.88
N ASP A 81 -17.98 -8.85 3.15
CA ASP A 81 -16.89 -9.08 2.21
C ASP A 81 -16.03 -10.25 2.71
N LEU A 82 -15.50 -11.05 1.78
CA LEU A 82 -14.59 -12.15 2.07
C LEU A 82 -13.35 -12.04 1.20
N ILE A 83 -12.20 -12.28 1.80
CA ILE A 83 -10.90 -12.34 1.13
C ILE A 83 -10.28 -13.69 1.47
N ALA A 84 -10.07 -14.54 0.45
CA ALA A 84 -9.29 -15.77 0.59
C ALA A 84 -8.05 -15.65 -0.30
N GLN A 85 -6.89 -15.90 0.26
CA GLN A 85 -5.61 -15.74 -0.42
C GLN A 85 -4.74 -16.97 -0.14
N GLU A 86 -4.11 -17.47 -1.20
CA GLU A 86 -3.17 -18.59 -1.14
C GLU A 86 -1.94 -18.25 -1.98
N ALA A 87 -0.76 -18.54 -1.47
CA ALA A 87 0.51 -18.38 -2.15
C ALA A 87 1.26 -19.71 -2.15
N ILE A 88 1.64 -20.18 -3.33
CA ILE A 88 2.41 -21.39 -3.55
C ILE A 88 3.78 -21.01 -4.08
N ARG A 89 4.84 -21.47 -3.41
CA ARG A 89 6.22 -21.23 -3.83
C ARG A 89 6.55 -22.13 -5.02
N LEU A 90 7.01 -21.51 -6.10
CA LEU A 90 7.52 -22.19 -7.29
C LEU A 90 9.04 -22.37 -7.21
N ASP A 91 9.76 -21.33 -6.74
CA ASP A 91 11.18 -21.36 -6.42
C ASP A 91 11.50 -20.35 -5.30
N GLY A 92 12.42 -20.66 -4.44
CA GLY A 92 12.85 -19.84 -3.31
C GLY A 92 14.04 -20.50 -2.66
N GLY A 93 15.06 -20.79 -3.47
CA GLY A 93 16.23 -21.54 -3.07
C GLY A 93 17.01 -20.93 -1.92
N GLY A 94 17.79 -21.75 -1.24
CA GLY A 94 18.66 -21.35 -0.15
C GLY A 94 17.99 -21.32 1.21
N ARG A 95 18.68 -20.67 2.16
CA ARG A 95 18.27 -20.48 3.55
C ARG A 95 18.67 -19.10 4.03
N SER A 96 17.77 -18.39 4.69
CA SER A 96 18.09 -17.13 5.36
C SER A 96 19.14 -17.33 6.46
N GLY A 97 20.04 -16.35 6.60
CA GLY A 97 21.06 -16.34 7.65
C GLY A 97 22.23 -17.33 7.45
N LYS A 98 22.41 -17.89 6.25
CA LYS A 98 23.56 -18.75 5.92
C LYS A 98 24.57 -17.97 5.07
N SER A 99 25.85 -18.10 5.41
CA SER A 99 26.96 -17.61 4.58
C SER A 99 27.23 -18.56 3.41
N GLY A 100 27.77 -18.04 2.30
CA GLY A 100 28.13 -18.80 1.11
C GLY A 100 26.95 -19.31 0.29
N ILE A 101 25.78 -18.68 0.43
CA ILE A 101 24.57 -19.00 -0.36
C ILE A 101 24.23 -17.80 -1.25
N ASP A 102 24.05 -18.04 -2.54
CA ASP A 102 23.75 -16.98 -3.52
C ASP A 102 22.34 -16.41 -3.39
N ARG A 103 21.39 -17.18 -2.84
CA ARG A 103 19.99 -16.81 -2.73
C ARG A 103 19.42 -17.02 -1.34
N SER A 104 18.62 -16.06 -0.85
CA SER A 104 17.96 -16.08 0.45
C SER A 104 16.44 -15.89 0.29
N PRO A 105 15.62 -16.78 0.88
CA PRO A 105 14.16 -16.60 0.95
C PRO A 105 13.77 -15.63 2.07
N GLY A 106 12.44 -15.33 2.16
CA GLY A 106 11.84 -14.54 3.23
C GLY A 106 11.29 -13.20 2.78
N SER A 107 11.48 -12.82 1.50
CA SER A 107 10.91 -11.60 0.93
C SER A 107 9.45 -11.78 0.46
N VAL A 108 9.09 -12.98 0.02
CA VAL A 108 7.76 -13.33 -0.52
C VAL A 108 7.07 -14.37 0.34
N PHE A 109 7.81 -15.38 0.81
CA PHE A 109 7.28 -16.47 1.63
C PHE A 109 7.77 -16.36 3.08
N PRO A 110 6.93 -16.72 4.07
CA PRO A 110 7.36 -16.83 5.46
C PRO A 110 8.53 -17.82 5.60
N LEU A 111 9.39 -17.58 6.58
CA LEU A 111 10.48 -18.50 6.89
C LEU A 111 10.02 -19.58 7.87
N GLU A 112 10.48 -20.81 7.65
CA GLU A 112 10.46 -21.88 8.64
C GLU A 112 11.58 -21.68 9.67
N SER A 113 11.51 -22.37 10.80
CA SER A 113 12.52 -22.31 11.86
C SER A 113 13.94 -22.71 11.39
N ASN A 114 14.05 -23.49 10.31
CA ASN A 114 15.30 -23.87 9.68
C ASN A 114 15.86 -22.82 8.69
N GLY A 115 15.17 -21.69 8.51
CA GLY A 115 15.53 -20.60 7.60
C GLY A 115 15.15 -20.83 6.13
N LYS A 116 14.44 -21.90 5.79
CA LYS A 116 13.88 -22.08 4.45
C LYS A 116 12.57 -21.30 4.31
N GLY A 117 12.23 -20.86 3.10
CA GLY A 117 10.91 -20.33 2.82
C GLY A 117 9.86 -21.46 2.89
N LYS A 118 8.69 -21.18 3.44
CA LYS A 118 7.55 -22.11 3.42
C LYS A 118 7.17 -22.45 1.97
N THR A 119 6.62 -23.66 1.77
CA THR A 119 6.15 -24.10 0.46
C THR A 119 4.87 -23.39 0.04
N ASP A 120 4.05 -23.03 1.02
CA ASP A 120 2.76 -22.36 0.86
C ASP A 120 2.38 -21.60 2.11
N PHE A 121 1.50 -20.64 1.96
CA PHE A 121 0.79 -19.99 3.06
C PHE A 121 -0.48 -19.31 2.55
N GLY A 122 -1.52 -19.30 3.37
CA GLY A 122 -2.81 -18.75 3.00
C GLY A 122 -3.46 -17.93 4.11
N ARG A 123 -4.51 -17.19 3.75
CA ARG A 123 -5.29 -16.34 4.64
C ARG A 123 -6.75 -16.34 4.22
N LEU A 124 -7.65 -16.41 5.20
CA LEU A 124 -9.09 -16.23 5.01
C LEU A 124 -9.57 -15.17 5.98
N ASN A 125 -10.18 -14.11 5.46
CA ASN A 125 -10.62 -12.97 6.24
C ASN A 125 -12.00 -12.50 5.80
N GLY A 126 -12.76 -11.93 6.74
CA GLY A 126 -14.07 -11.36 6.50
C GLY A 126 -14.16 -9.92 6.99
N THR A 127 -15.09 -9.16 6.40
CA THR A 127 -15.43 -7.78 6.80
C THR A 127 -16.94 -7.64 6.81
N GLY A 128 -17.51 -7.45 7.99
CA GLY A 128 -18.92 -7.09 8.14
C GLY A 128 -19.13 -5.63 7.75
N LYS A 129 -20.26 -5.35 7.07
CA LYS A 129 -20.60 -3.99 6.60
C LYS A 129 -22.01 -3.63 7.02
N ILE A 130 -22.21 -2.37 7.43
CA ILE A 130 -23.51 -1.78 7.69
C ILE A 130 -23.59 -0.47 6.90
N ARG A 131 -24.70 -0.30 6.17
CA ARG A 131 -24.99 0.94 5.44
C ARG A 131 -26.25 1.60 5.99
N ILE A 132 -26.16 2.90 6.24
CA ILE A 132 -27.31 3.76 6.54
C ILE A 132 -27.18 4.97 5.58
N SER A 133 -28.15 5.15 4.71
CA SER A 133 -28.09 6.19 3.65
C SER A 133 -26.78 6.08 2.84
N ASN A 134 -25.97 7.14 2.80
CA ASN A 134 -24.65 7.19 2.14
C ASN A 134 -23.49 6.98 3.11
N THR A 135 -23.75 6.45 4.30
CA THR A 135 -22.73 6.14 5.31
C THR A 135 -22.56 4.63 5.43
N VAL A 136 -21.34 4.15 5.33
CA VAL A 136 -20.97 2.75 5.46
C VAL A 136 -19.98 2.57 6.59
N ALA A 137 -20.29 1.67 7.51
CA ALA A 137 -19.37 1.16 8.53
C ALA A 137 -18.89 -0.23 8.14
N GLU A 138 -17.57 -0.46 8.27
CA GLU A 138 -16.88 -1.72 7.98
C GLU A 138 -16.12 -2.18 9.21
N LEU A 139 -16.19 -3.46 9.54
CA LEU A 139 -15.47 -4.08 10.66
C LEU A 139 -14.88 -5.41 10.22
N GLY A 140 -13.57 -5.53 10.29
CA GLY A 140 -12.82 -6.72 9.86
C GLY A 140 -11.53 -6.35 9.19
N VAL A 141 -11.28 -6.89 7.99
CA VAL A 141 -10.08 -6.60 7.21
C VAL A 141 -10.28 -5.38 6.33
N LEU A 142 -9.33 -4.46 6.39
CA LEU A 142 -9.30 -3.21 5.63
C LEU A 142 -8.04 -3.12 4.78
N ARG A 143 -8.15 -2.44 3.64
CA ARG A 143 -7.03 -2.09 2.75
C ARG A 143 -7.03 -0.58 2.49
N PRO A 144 -6.71 0.25 3.51
CA PRO A 144 -6.75 1.69 3.37
C PRO A 144 -5.73 2.21 2.36
N LYS A 145 -6.10 3.31 1.67
CA LYS A 145 -5.24 4.11 0.80
C LYS A 145 -5.49 5.58 1.11
N LEU A 146 -5.09 5.97 2.30
CA LEU A 146 -5.32 7.30 2.86
C LEU A 146 -3.97 8.01 3.09
N PRO A 147 -3.93 9.34 3.15
CA PRO A 147 -2.69 10.09 3.34
C PRO A 147 -1.91 9.78 4.62
N VAL A 148 -2.55 9.15 5.62
CA VAL A 148 -1.93 8.78 6.90
C VAL A 148 -1.76 7.26 7.06
N VAL A 149 -2.29 6.46 6.15
CA VAL A 149 -2.10 4.99 6.13
C VAL A 149 -2.32 4.41 4.74
N VAL A 150 -1.34 3.67 4.23
CA VAL A 150 -1.38 3.02 2.91
C VAL A 150 -1.08 1.54 3.04
N THR A 151 -1.97 0.71 2.48
CA THR A 151 -1.74 -0.73 2.35
C THR A 151 -0.68 -1.01 1.29
N ASN A 152 0.32 -1.82 1.61
CA ASN A 152 1.34 -2.26 0.67
C ASN A 152 0.88 -3.53 -0.09
N ASP A 153 0.82 -3.45 -1.41
CA ASP A 153 0.47 -4.57 -2.31
C ASP A 153 1.61 -4.96 -3.28
N GLY A 154 2.82 -4.48 -3.03
CA GLY A 154 3.99 -4.63 -3.90
C GLY A 154 4.63 -6.02 -3.94
N ARG A 155 4.00 -7.08 -3.42
CA ARG A 155 4.48 -8.47 -3.43
C ARG A 155 3.41 -9.41 -3.99
N LEU A 156 3.58 -10.72 -3.75
CA LEU A 156 2.66 -11.77 -4.21
C LEU A 156 1.27 -11.61 -3.59
N LEU A 157 1.19 -11.51 -2.26
CA LEU A 157 -0.02 -11.16 -1.53
C LEU A 157 0.07 -9.73 -0.96
N PRO A 158 -1.03 -8.98 -0.87
CA PRO A 158 -1.06 -7.65 -0.27
C PRO A 158 -0.93 -7.71 1.25
N GLN A 159 -0.48 -6.63 1.87
CA GLN A 159 -0.66 -6.39 3.30
C GLN A 159 -2.15 -6.20 3.61
N LEU A 160 -2.57 -6.57 4.82
CA LEU A 160 -3.93 -6.38 5.31
C LEU A 160 -3.87 -5.68 6.68
N TYR A 161 -4.83 -4.81 6.94
CA TYR A 161 -5.05 -4.23 8.27
C TYR A 161 -6.35 -4.77 8.86
N HIS A 162 -6.40 -4.90 10.18
CA HIS A 162 -7.56 -5.34 10.93
C HIS A 162 -8.07 -4.21 11.79
N GLY A 163 -9.37 -3.93 11.71
CA GLY A 163 -9.98 -2.83 12.45
C GLY A 163 -11.37 -2.47 11.95
N GLY A 164 -11.77 -1.24 12.18
CA GLY A 164 -13.04 -0.70 11.73
C GLY A 164 -12.90 0.66 11.08
N GLN A 165 -13.75 0.94 10.10
CA GLN A 165 -13.81 2.21 9.37
C GLN A 165 -15.25 2.63 9.12
N ILE A 166 -15.53 3.91 9.21
CA ILE A 166 -16.78 4.53 8.76
C ILE A 166 -16.43 5.50 7.64
N THR A 167 -17.13 5.38 6.52
CA THR A 167 -17.04 6.31 5.40
C THR A 167 -18.41 6.93 5.16
N SER A 168 -18.50 8.25 5.16
CA SER A 168 -19.75 8.99 4.96
C SER A 168 -19.67 9.93 3.77
N LYS A 169 -20.70 9.90 2.91
CA LYS A 169 -20.89 10.76 1.76
C LYS A 169 -22.28 11.42 1.81
N GLU A 170 -22.75 11.75 3.02
CA GLU A 170 -24.07 12.38 3.21
C GLU A 170 -24.13 13.80 2.64
N PHE A 171 -23.01 14.50 2.65
CA PHE A 171 -22.94 15.85 2.09
C PHE A 171 -22.35 15.80 0.68
N LYS A 172 -22.98 16.56 -0.22
CA LYS A 172 -22.48 16.71 -1.58
C LYS A 172 -21.04 17.23 -1.57
N ASP A 173 -20.22 16.65 -2.44
CA ASP A 173 -18.81 17.02 -2.62
C ASP A 173 -17.89 16.81 -1.38
N LEU A 174 -18.42 16.24 -0.28
CA LEU A 174 -17.65 15.89 0.91
C LEU A 174 -17.62 14.37 1.09
N THR A 175 -16.43 13.84 1.40
CA THR A 175 -16.27 12.46 1.87
C THR A 175 -15.53 12.49 3.20
N PHE A 176 -16.17 11.96 4.24
CA PHE A 176 -15.58 11.79 5.57
C PHE A 176 -15.16 10.35 5.78
N VAL A 177 -14.01 10.16 6.40
CA VAL A 177 -13.52 8.85 6.82
C VAL A 177 -13.06 8.94 8.26
N VAL A 178 -13.42 7.95 9.08
CA VAL A 178 -12.89 7.78 10.43
C VAL A 178 -12.72 6.29 10.71
N GLY A 179 -11.67 5.93 11.43
CA GLY A 179 -11.43 4.52 11.71
C GLY A 179 -10.40 4.27 12.80
N LYS A 180 -10.27 2.99 13.13
CA LYS A 180 -9.27 2.46 14.05
C LYS A 180 -8.69 1.18 13.45
N LEU A 181 -7.37 1.05 13.43
CA LEU A 181 -6.67 -0.19 13.12
C LEU A 181 -6.03 -0.75 14.39
N GLU A 182 -5.99 -2.08 14.48
CA GLU A 182 -5.49 -2.79 15.66
C GLU A 182 -4.29 -3.69 15.34
N HIS A 183 -4.29 -4.29 14.17
CA HIS A 183 -3.25 -5.23 13.73
C HIS A 183 -2.98 -5.08 12.23
N SER A 184 -1.81 -5.57 11.81
CA SER A 184 -1.49 -5.80 10.40
C SER A 184 -1.15 -7.28 10.15
N THR A 185 -1.47 -7.76 8.94
CA THR A 185 -0.95 -9.02 8.41
C THR A 185 -0.03 -8.67 7.26
N GLU A 186 1.24 -9.02 7.39
CA GLU A 186 2.26 -8.66 6.41
C GLU A 186 2.14 -9.45 5.11
N ARG A 187 2.76 -8.93 4.05
CA ARG A 187 2.67 -9.49 2.69
C ARG A 187 3.18 -10.92 2.58
N ASN A 188 4.12 -11.32 3.43
CA ASN A 188 4.77 -12.62 3.50
C ASN A 188 4.43 -13.36 4.80
N SER A 189 3.26 -13.16 5.37
CA SER A 189 2.83 -13.80 6.62
C SER A 189 1.34 -14.12 6.60
N SER A 190 0.95 -15.11 7.39
CA SER A 190 -0.44 -15.40 7.78
C SER A 190 -0.78 -14.88 9.18
N ASP A 191 0.22 -14.38 9.92
CA ASP A 191 0.07 -13.96 11.31
C ASP A 191 -0.32 -12.48 11.41
N ASN A 192 -1.06 -12.16 12.46
CA ASN A 192 -1.39 -10.78 12.82
C ASN A 192 -0.34 -10.22 13.78
N TYR A 193 0.14 -9.03 13.46
CA TYR A 193 1.13 -8.31 14.27
C TYR A 193 0.51 -7.03 14.84
N GLY A 194 0.96 -6.64 16.03
CA GLY A 194 0.67 -5.32 16.58
C GLY A 194 1.23 -4.22 15.68
N LEU A 195 0.76 -2.99 15.80
CA LEU A 195 1.20 -1.86 14.99
C LEU A 195 2.43 -1.20 15.60
N SER A 196 3.31 -0.66 14.79
CA SER A 196 4.51 0.05 15.21
C SER A 196 4.93 1.08 14.16
N ILE A 197 5.98 1.82 14.46
CA ILE A 197 6.60 2.75 13.52
C ILE A 197 7.67 2.03 12.70
N ALA A 198 7.75 2.34 11.40
CA ALA A 198 8.79 1.79 10.53
C ALA A 198 10.19 2.31 10.92
N GLY A 199 11.22 1.51 10.68
CA GLY A 199 12.64 1.87 10.87
C GLY A 199 13.18 1.61 12.27
N ALA A 200 12.46 1.96 13.34
CA ALA A 200 12.93 1.80 14.72
C ALA A 200 12.60 0.44 15.34
N ASN A 201 11.60 -0.25 14.83
CA ASN A 201 11.13 -1.54 15.32
C ASN A 201 11.11 -2.58 14.19
N SER A 202 11.11 -3.86 14.56
CA SER A 202 10.88 -4.96 13.63
C SER A 202 9.56 -5.68 13.94
N LEU A 203 9.18 -6.67 13.14
CA LEU A 203 7.97 -7.48 13.37
C LEU A 203 7.92 -8.16 14.75
N THR A 204 9.09 -8.43 15.33
CA THR A 204 9.21 -9.24 16.55
C THR A 204 9.97 -8.55 17.67
N SER A 205 10.47 -7.34 17.44
CA SER A 205 11.25 -6.60 18.46
C SER A 205 10.82 -5.14 18.50
N GLY A 206 10.93 -4.55 19.68
CA GLY A 206 10.48 -3.19 19.97
C GLY A 206 9.14 -3.17 20.70
N LYS A 207 8.47 -2.05 20.66
CA LYS A 207 7.15 -1.85 21.25
C LYS A 207 6.09 -1.78 20.17
N PHE A 208 4.86 -2.13 20.53
CA PHE A 208 3.71 -2.21 19.63
C PHE A 208 2.49 -1.54 20.27
N SER A 209 1.60 -1.05 19.43
CA SER A 209 0.30 -0.56 19.80
C SER A 209 -0.78 -1.31 19.01
N ASN A 210 -1.97 -1.47 19.60
CA ASN A 210 -3.16 -1.98 18.91
C ASN A 210 -4.17 -0.86 18.65
N LYS A 211 -3.69 0.38 18.60
CA LYS A 211 -4.53 1.56 18.49
C LYS A 211 -3.91 2.58 17.56
N PHE A 212 -4.25 2.48 16.28
CA PHE A 212 -4.05 3.53 15.31
C PHE A 212 -5.40 4.14 14.96
N TYR A 213 -5.65 5.36 15.42
CA TYR A 213 -6.84 6.13 15.12
C TYR A 213 -6.57 7.04 13.94
N TYR A 214 -7.54 7.16 13.04
CA TYR A 214 -7.43 8.06 11.91
C TYR A 214 -8.78 8.65 11.52
N GLY A 215 -8.75 9.79 10.90
CA GLY A 215 -9.94 10.44 10.36
C GLY A 215 -9.56 11.54 9.39
N GLY A 216 -10.47 11.87 8.48
CA GLY A 216 -10.22 12.94 7.54
C GLY A 216 -11.40 13.25 6.64
N VAL A 217 -11.17 14.21 5.76
CA VAL A 217 -12.15 14.71 4.82
C VAL A 217 -11.51 15.05 3.48
N ASP A 218 -12.18 14.61 2.41
CA ASP A 218 -11.94 15.09 1.05
C ASP A 218 -13.08 16.05 0.68
N TYR A 219 -12.73 17.27 0.28
CA TYR A 219 -13.67 18.30 -0.15
C TYR A 219 -13.42 18.68 -1.61
N LYS A 220 -14.36 18.36 -2.49
CA LYS A 220 -14.36 18.81 -3.88
C LYS A 220 -14.92 20.24 -3.97
N VAL A 221 -14.04 21.23 -3.88
CA VAL A 221 -14.41 22.66 -4.00
C VAL A 221 -15.04 22.93 -5.37
N THR A 222 -14.47 22.32 -6.41
CA THR A 222 -15.02 22.27 -7.77
C THR A 222 -14.83 20.86 -8.34
N LYS A 223 -15.29 20.62 -9.58
CA LYS A 223 -15.01 19.35 -10.29
C LYS A 223 -13.49 19.09 -10.47
N ASP A 224 -12.68 20.13 -10.47
CA ASP A 224 -11.25 20.08 -10.78
C ASP A 224 -10.34 20.35 -9.57
N LEU A 225 -10.88 20.93 -8.47
CA LEU A 225 -10.13 21.28 -7.26
C LEU A 225 -10.64 20.50 -6.06
N MET A 226 -9.73 19.74 -5.41
CA MET A 226 -9.98 19.01 -4.18
C MET A 226 -9.04 19.48 -3.08
N LEU A 227 -9.57 19.71 -1.89
CA LEU A 227 -8.85 19.93 -0.65
C LEU A 227 -8.98 18.70 0.23
N GLN A 228 -7.93 18.36 0.97
CA GLN A 228 -7.88 17.19 1.84
C GLN A 228 -7.31 17.56 3.20
N TYR A 229 -7.89 16.99 4.24
CA TYR A 229 -7.31 17.00 5.58
C TYR A 229 -7.46 15.61 6.19
N TYR A 230 -6.38 15.10 6.77
CA TYR A 230 -6.40 13.85 7.52
C TYR A 230 -5.58 13.96 8.79
N PHE A 231 -6.00 13.22 9.79
CA PHE A 231 -5.32 13.00 11.06
C PHE A 231 -5.07 11.52 11.26
N GLY A 232 -3.89 11.15 11.77
CA GLY A 232 -3.54 9.80 12.19
C GLY A 232 -2.83 9.84 13.54
N ASN A 233 -3.15 8.91 14.44
CA ASN A 233 -2.47 8.78 15.73
C ASN A 233 -2.19 7.30 16.02
N LEU A 234 -0.92 6.93 16.08
CA LEU A 234 -0.47 5.68 16.64
C LEU A 234 -0.21 5.88 18.11
N GLU A 235 -1.10 5.36 18.97
CA GLU A 235 -1.02 5.51 20.43
C GLU A 235 0.38 5.15 20.95
N ASP A 236 0.95 5.99 21.80
CA ASP A 236 2.29 5.91 22.38
C ASP A 236 3.46 6.17 21.41
N PHE A 237 3.22 6.46 20.14
CA PHE A 237 4.27 6.74 19.16
C PHE A 237 4.19 8.14 18.58
N TYR A 238 3.14 8.44 17.79
CA TYR A 238 3.04 9.72 17.09
C TYR A 238 1.61 10.13 16.78
N GLU A 239 1.43 11.40 16.56
CA GLU A 239 0.29 11.97 15.85
C GLU A 239 0.76 12.66 14.57
N GLN A 240 -0.10 12.67 13.57
CA GLN A 240 0.24 13.19 12.24
C GLN A 240 -0.96 13.90 11.64
N HIS A 241 -0.74 15.12 11.16
CA HIS A 241 -1.71 15.90 10.40
C HIS A 241 -1.26 15.97 8.94
N PHE A 242 -2.22 15.85 8.03
CA PHE A 242 -2.02 15.96 6.60
C PHE A 242 -2.92 17.02 6.00
N PHE A 243 -2.37 17.83 5.11
CA PHE A 243 -3.08 18.80 4.28
C PHE A 243 -2.72 18.57 2.82
N GLY A 244 -3.73 18.46 1.95
CA GLY A 244 -3.55 18.19 0.52
C GLY A 244 -4.37 19.12 -0.35
N VAL A 245 -3.80 19.48 -1.51
CA VAL A 245 -4.48 20.23 -2.58
C VAL A 245 -4.22 19.52 -3.90
N VAL A 246 -5.28 19.07 -4.57
CA VAL A 246 -5.19 18.47 -5.90
C VAL A 246 -5.98 19.33 -6.86
N HIS A 247 -5.33 19.79 -7.93
CA HIS A 247 -5.99 20.58 -8.96
C HIS A 247 -5.68 20.02 -10.36
N ASN A 248 -6.73 19.83 -11.16
CA ASN A 248 -6.63 19.39 -12.54
C ASN A 248 -6.92 20.60 -13.46
N TRP A 249 -5.95 20.95 -14.29
CA TRP A 249 -6.03 22.06 -15.24
C TRP A 249 -6.27 21.49 -16.64
N GLU A 250 -7.36 21.90 -17.26
CA GLU A 250 -7.56 21.68 -18.69
C GLU A 250 -6.83 22.80 -19.46
N LEU A 251 -5.76 22.44 -20.16
CA LEU A 251 -4.97 23.37 -20.95
C LEU A 251 -5.37 23.27 -22.44
N PRO A 252 -5.07 24.29 -23.26
CA PRO A 252 -5.30 24.23 -24.72
C PRO A 252 -4.63 23.01 -25.37
N ALA A 253 -3.51 22.55 -24.83
CA ALA A 253 -2.84 21.32 -25.24
C ALA A 253 -2.58 20.47 -23.99
N GLY A 254 -3.38 19.39 -23.83
CA GLY A 254 -3.18 18.43 -22.74
C GLY A 254 -3.78 18.83 -21.41
N LYS A 255 -3.39 18.13 -20.36
CA LYS A 255 -3.87 18.30 -18.99
C LYS A 255 -2.71 18.39 -18.03
N LEU A 256 -2.79 19.30 -17.07
CA LEU A 256 -1.83 19.41 -15.97
C LEU A 256 -2.55 19.06 -14.68
N LYS A 257 -2.00 18.11 -13.90
CA LYS A 257 -2.39 17.87 -12.51
C LYS A 257 -1.33 18.45 -11.60
N THR A 258 -1.76 19.27 -10.64
CA THR A 258 -0.96 19.76 -9.52
C THR A 258 -1.39 19.03 -8.25
N ASP A 259 -0.45 18.48 -7.48
CA ASP A 259 -0.66 17.75 -6.24
C ASP A 259 0.30 18.28 -5.19
N LEU A 260 -0.22 19.07 -4.24
CA LEU A 260 0.54 19.70 -3.16
C LEU A 260 0.19 19.01 -1.86
N ARG A 261 1.18 18.63 -1.06
CA ARG A 261 1.00 17.88 0.18
C ARG A 261 1.89 18.41 1.29
N TYR A 262 1.36 18.41 2.50
CA TYR A 262 2.09 18.76 3.71
C TYR A 262 1.67 17.84 4.85
N TRP A 263 2.65 17.31 5.55
CA TRP A 263 2.48 16.56 6.80
C TRP A 263 3.26 17.24 7.90
N THR A 264 2.68 17.28 9.09
CA THR A 264 3.38 17.54 10.35
C THR A 264 3.13 16.38 11.29
N SER A 265 4.17 15.91 11.95
CA SER A 265 4.16 14.71 12.78
C SER A 265 4.91 14.96 14.07
N ASP A 266 4.22 14.76 15.18
CA ASP A 266 4.71 15.01 16.52
C ASP A 266 4.67 13.75 17.38
N SER A 267 5.49 13.71 18.42
CA SER A 267 5.50 12.64 19.42
C SER A 267 4.19 12.54 20.19
N SER A 268 3.73 11.33 20.49
CA SER A 268 2.52 11.07 21.27
C SER A 268 2.77 10.02 22.35
N GLY A 269 2.09 10.20 23.50
CA GLY A 269 2.07 9.25 24.60
C GLY A 269 3.46 8.90 25.17
N ALA A 270 3.89 7.64 25.08
CA ALA A 270 5.16 7.18 25.62
C ALA A 270 6.38 7.77 24.88
N ASN A 271 6.28 7.97 23.56
CA ASN A 271 7.36 8.53 22.76
C ASN A 271 7.76 9.95 23.19
N SER A 272 6.82 10.77 23.65
CA SER A 272 7.10 12.14 24.12
C SER A 272 7.95 12.20 25.41
N ARG A 273 8.18 11.05 26.08
CA ARG A 273 8.96 10.96 27.31
C ARG A 273 10.24 10.15 27.09
N ALA A 274 11.36 10.66 27.60
CA ALA A 274 12.66 9.96 27.54
C ALA A 274 12.59 8.53 28.12
N SER A 275 11.81 8.30 29.19
CA SER A 275 11.59 6.97 29.75
C SER A 275 10.87 6.01 28.78
N GLY A 276 9.85 6.49 28.09
CA GLY A 276 9.13 5.68 27.10
C GLY A 276 10.00 5.36 25.88
N ARG A 277 10.83 6.32 25.43
CA ARG A 277 11.79 6.08 24.36
C ARG A 277 12.86 5.05 24.78
N ALA A 278 13.33 5.09 26.01
CA ALA A 278 14.23 4.08 26.57
C ALA A 278 13.58 2.69 26.65
N GLU A 279 12.26 2.61 26.84
CA GLU A 279 11.52 1.35 26.80
C GLU A 279 11.33 0.79 25.36
N GLY A 280 11.56 1.60 24.32
CA GLY A 280 11.46 1.20 22.91
C GLY A 280 10.32 1.85 22.12
N TYR A 281 9.56 2.80 22.68
CA TYR A 281 8.62 3.65 21.93
C TYR A 281 9.40 4.78 21.25
N ARG A 282 10.06 4.47 20.14
CA ARG A 282 11.00 5.39 19.50
C ARG A 282 10.86 5.41 17.97
N SER A 283 11.23 6.54 17.37
CA SER A 283 11.38 6.72 15.92
C SER A 283 12.82 6.46 15.48
N ALA A 284 13.00 6.23 14.18
CA ALA A 284 14.27 6.44 13.48
C ALA A 284 14.46 7.92 13.15
N GLY A 285 15.70 8.34 12.93
CA GLY A 285 16.06 9.72 12.63
C GLY A 285 17.51 10.01 12.98
N TYR A 286 17.87 11.28 12.99
CA TYR A 286 19.18 11.77 13.35
C TYR A 286 19.13 12.70 14.54
N TRP A 287 19.92 12.40 15.56
CA TRP A 287 20.10 13.22 16.77
C TRP A 287 21.56 13.30 17.13
N SER A 288 22.01 14.45 17.61
CA SER A 288 23.36 14.63 18.11
C SER A 288 23.59 13.79 19.38
N ALA A 289 24.84 13.41 19.62
CA ALA A 289 25.19 12.63 20.81
C ALA A 289 24.87 13.41 22.09
N GLY A 290 24.01 12.84 22.94
CA GLY A 290 23.57 13.46 24.20
C GLY A 290 22.23 14.20 24.12
N ASP A 291 21.60 14.26 22.95
CA ASP A 291 20.28 14.84 22.82
C ASP A 291 19.23 14.08 23.63
N SER A 292 18.51 14.79 24.47
CA SER A 292 17.49 14.24 25.35
C SER A 292 16.24 13.76 24.60
N ASN A 293 16.02 14.27 23.38
CA ASN A 293 14.91 13.94 22.49
C ASN A 293 15.22 12.78 21.52
N SER A 294 16.39 12.13 21.63
CA SER A 294 16.76 11.01 20.76
C SER A 294 15.66 9.95 20.69
N GLY A 295 15.17 9.66 19.48
CA GLY A 295 14.06 8.74 19.19
C GLY A 295 12.66 9.34 19.30
N GLU A 296 12.54 10.63 19.59
CA GLU A 296 11.28 11.37 19.56
C GLU A 296 10.78 11.57 18.12
N VAL A 297 9.48 11.55 17.90
CA VAL A 297 8.92 11.92 16.59
C VAL A 297 8.82 13.43 16.51
N ASP A 298 9.47 14.00 15.51
CA ASP A 298 9.43 15.41 15.12
C ASP A 298 9.76 15.47 13.62
N ASN A 299 8.75 15.60 12.77
CA ASN A 299 8.96 15.62 11.32
C ASN A 299 7.91 16.46 10.59
N ASP A 300 8.37 17.37 9.78
CA ASP A 300 7.58 18.09 8.79
C ASP A 300 8.00 17.67 7.39
N LEU A 301 7.03 17.30 6.55
CA LEU A 301 7.30 16.94 5.17
C LEU A 301 6.33 17.65 4.24
N TRP A 302 6.86 18.32 3.22
CA TRP A 302 6.03 18.87 2.17
C TRP A 302 6.50 18.43 0.80
N SER A 303 5.58 18.36 -0.15
CA SER A 303 5.87 17.98 -1.52
C SER A 303 4.96 18.66 -2.53
N ALA A 304 5.47 18.81 -3.75
CA ALA A 304 4.73 19.26 -4.92
C ALA A 304 5.00 18.31 -6.09
N LEU A 305 3.96 17.80 -6.72
CA LEU A 305 4.04 16.96 -7.92
C LEU A 305 3.21 17.57 -9.03
N PHE A 306 3.83 17.74 -10.18
CA PHE A 306 3.20 18.18 -11.42
C PHE A 306 3.21 17.02 -12.42
N THR A 307 2.04 16.68 -12.95
CA THR A 307 1.88 15.65 -13.97
C THR A 307 1.22 16.27 -15.19
N TYR A 308 1.94 16.32 -16.31
CA TYR A 308 1.42 16.82 -17.59
C TYR A 308 1.16 15.66 -18.54
N THR A 309 -0.06 15.60 -19.08
CA THR A 309 -0.48 14.55 -20.00
C THR A 309 -0.90 15.15 -21.34
N LEU A 310 -0.29 14.65 -22.43
CA LEU A 310 -0.62 15.05 -23.79
C LEU A 310 -0.61 13.83 -24.71
N GLY A 311 -1.77 13.46 -25.24
CA GLY A 311 -1.90 12.23 -26.05
C GLY A 311 -1.49 11.01 -25.25
N GLY A 312 -0.54 10.23 -25.78
CA GLY A 312 0.04 9.07 -25.10
C GLY A 312 1.17 9.40 -24.12
N HIS A 313 1.61 10.67 -24.03
CA HIS A 313 2.74 11.10 -23.20
C HIS A 313 2.29 11.55 -21.81
N GLU A 314 3.03 11.16 -20.78
CA GLU A 314 2.92 11.67 -19.42
C GLU A 314 4.29 12.10 -18.91
N LEU A 315 4.41 13.36 -18.50
CA LEU A 315 5.60 13.94 -17.91
C LEU A 315 5.33 14.26 -16.44
N LYS A 316 6.28 13.93 -15.57
CA LYS A 316 6.22 14.23 -14.13
C LYS A 316 7.44 15.05 -13.72
N ALA A 317 7.21 16.04 -12.86
CA ALA A 317 8.25 16.75 -12.12
C ALA A 317 7.77 16.94 -10.69
N GLY A 318 8.62 16.62 -9.72
CA GLY A 318 8.27 16.72 -8.30
C GLY A 318 9.42 17.18 -7.44
N TYR A 319 9.06 17.72 -6.29
CA TYR A 319 9.97 18.13 -5.24
C TYR A 319 9.39 17.76 -3.89
N GLN A 320 10.23 17.29 -2.97
CA GLN A 320 9.89 16.94 -1.60
C GLN A 320 11.00 17.39 -0.65
N LYS A 321 10.65 17.86 0.55
CA LYS A 321 11.60 18.18 1.62
C LYS A 321 11.06 17.66 2.94
N SER A 322 11.92 16.98 3.68
CA SER A 322 11.71 16.54 5.06
C SER A 322 12.55 17.39 6.01
N THR A 323 11.99 17.80 7.13
CA THR A 323 12.67 18.60 8.18
C THR A 323 12.24 18.11 9.56
N GLY A 324 12.94 18.51 10.61
CA GLY A 324 12.79 18.03 11.98
C GLY A 324 13.96 17.15 12.40
N ASP A 325 13.79 16.31 13.42
CA ASP A 325 14.85 15.44 13.96
C ASP A 325 14.58 13.94 13.65
N SER A 326 13.34 13.56 13.36
CA SER A 326 12.99 12.19 13.02
C SER A 326 12.76 11.97 11.53
N ASP A 327 12.91 10.71 11.10
CA ASP A 327 12.42 10.27 9.80
C ASP A 327 10.88 10.44 9.75
N PHE A 328 10.32 10.59 8.55
CA PHE A 328 8.87 10.64 8.35
C PHE A 328 8.22 9.36 8.93
N PRO A 329 7.31 9.49 9.92
CA PRO A 329 6.76 8.33 10.61
C PRO A 329 5.78 7.59 9.71
N VAL A 330 5.99 6.29 9.53
CA VAL A 330 5.15 5.40 8.74
C VAL A 330 4.62 4.29 9.61
N LEU A 331 3.30 4.07 9.54
CA LEU A 331 2.66 2.95 10.19
C LEU A 331 3.00 1.66 9.45
N ASN A 332 4.03 0.96 9.90
CA ASN A 332 4.30 -0.38 9.39
C ASN A 332 5.46 -1.11 10.06
N GLN A 333 5.57 -2.39 9.73
CA GLN A 333 6.52 -3.32 10.31
C GLN A 333 7.32 -4.17 9.32
N GLY A 334 6.77 -4.50 8.16
CA GLY A 334 7.34 -5.51 7.26
C GLY A 334 7.60 -5.05 5.83
N GLY A 335 7.85 -3.79 5.61
CA GLY A 335 8.01 -3.20 4.28
C GLY A 335 6.74 -2.48 3.86
N TYR A 336 6.86 -1.19 3.70
CA TYR A 336 5.78 -0.23 3.66
C TYR A 336 5.62 0.43 2.29
N SER A 337 4.44 0.91 2.00
CA SER A 337 4.14 1.98 1.06
C SER A 337 3.92 3.27 1.83
N VAL A 338 4.29 4.37 1.24
CA VAL A 338 4.11 5.70 1.82
C VAL A 338 3.13 6.52 0.99
N PRO A 339 2.38 7.45 1.59
CA PRO A 339 1.49 8.33 0.85
C PRO A 339 2.26 9.49 0.18
N LEU A 340 3.55 9.34 -0.04
CA LEU A 340 4.45 10.37 -0.58
C LEU A 340 4.54 10.30 -2.10
N ILE A 341 4.97 11.40 -2.73
CA ILE A 341 5.29 11.43 -4.16
C ILE A 341 6.50 10.54 -4.50
N THR A 342 7.28 10.18 -3.49
CA THR A 342 8.48 9.37 -3.53
C THR A 342 8.24 7.91 -3.15
N ASP A 343 7.00 7.37 -3.26
CA ASP A 343 6.75 5.93 -3.08
C ASP A 343 7.34 5.13 -4.24
N ALA A 344 8.67 5.21 -4.37
CA ALA A 344 9.44 4.49 -5.38
C ALA A 344 9.42 2.98 -5.14
N MET A 345 9.96 2.18 -6.04
CA MET A 345 9.87 0.73 -5.94
C MET A 345 10.62 0.18 -4.72
N THR A 346 11.75 0.76 -4.38
CA THR A 346 12.66 0.30 -3.32
C THR A 346 12.81 1.32 -2.20
N GLU A 347 13.38 2.49 -2.47
CA GLU A 347 13.53 3.55 -1.47
C GLU A 347 12.24 4.38 -1.35
N LYS A 348 12.06 5.01 -0.19
CA LYS A 348 10.88 5.82 0.10
C LYS A 348 11.20 7.28 0.33
N PHE A 349 12.50 7.60 0.46
CA PHE A 349 13.01 8.96 0.66
C PHE A 349 12.27 9.65 1.83
N THR A 350 12.34 9.00 2.97
CA THR A 350 11.63 9.39 4.20
C THR A 350 12.56 9.90 5.29
N ARG A 351 13.86 10.02 5.01
CA ARG A 351 14.86 10.40 6.02
C ARG A 351 14.78 11.87 6.38
N VAL A 352 15.15 12.16 7.61
CA VAL A 352 15.24 13.53 8.10
C VAL A 352 16.30 14.33 7.31
N GLY A 353 16.06 15.62 7.11
CA GLY A 353 16.91 16.50 6.32
C GLY A 353 16.79 16.31 4.80
N GLU A 354 16.23 15.21 4.34
CA GLU A 354 16.26 14.82 2.93
C GLU A 354 15.45 15.76 2.02
N ARG A 355 16.10 16.17 0.92
CA ARG A 355 15.52 16.93 -0.18
C ARG A 355 15.51 16.08 -1.44
N VAL A 356 14.34 15.89 -2.06
CA VAL A 356 14.19 15.00 -3.21
C VAL A 356 13.65 15.72 -4.43
N TRP A 357 14.33 15.54 -5.57
CA TRP A 357 13.83 15.87 -6.88
C TRP A 357 13.36 14.61 -7.59
N LEU A 358 12.25 14.72 -8.31
CA LEU A 358 11.67 13.64 -9.09
C LEU A 358 11.43 14.12 -10.52
N ALA A 359 11.86 13.31 -11.50
CA ALA A 359 11.51 13.46 -12.90
C ALA A 359 11.02 12.14 -13.47
N GLY A 360 9.91 12.14 -14.20
CA GLY A 360 9.32 10.93 -14.78
C GLY A 360 8.78 11.16 -16.18
N TYR A 361 8.84 10.08 -16.97
CA TYR A 361 8.21 10.03 -18.28
C TYR A 361 7.52 8.68 -18.47
N ALA A 362 6.30 8.71 -18.99
CA ALA A 362 5.60 7.51 -19.40
C ALA A 362 4.97 7.68 -20.79
N TYR A 363 4.83 6.57 -21.51
CA TYR A 363 4.21 6.53 -22.81
C TYR A 363 3.21 5.38 -22.94
N ASP A 364 2.01 5.69 -23.45
CA ASP A 364 0.98 4.73 -23.86
C ASP A 364 1.08 4.50 -25.36
N PHE A 365 1.46 3.28 -25.75
CA PHE A 365 1.73 2.91 -27.14
C PHE A 365 0.46 2.66 -27.96
N ALA A 366 -0.73 2.84 -27.40
CA ALA A 366 -1.99 2.63 -28.12
C ALA A 366 -2.08 3.50 -29.41
N GLY A 367 -1.58 4.75 -29.34
CA GLY A 367 -1.51 5.65 -30.48
C GLY A 367 -0.54 5.20 -31.59
N LEU A 368 0.39 4.30 -31.27
CA LEU A 368 1.33 3.68 -32.22
C LEU A 368 0.87 2.28 -32.69
N GLY A 369 -0.38 1.91 -32.40
CA GLY A 369 -0.95 0.62 -32.84
C GLY A 369 -0.65 -0.56 -31.92
N ILE A 370 -0.12 -0.34 -30.71
CA ILE A 370 0.14 -1.37 -29.72
C ILE A 370 -0.71 -1.10 -28.45
N PRO A 371 -2.03 -1.27 -28.54
CA PRO A 371 -2.90 -1.03 -27.40
C PRO A 371 -2.59 -2.00 -26.25
N GLY A 372 -2.62 -1.48 -25.04
CA GLY A 372 -2.29 -2.23 -23.81
C GLY A 372 -0.83 -2.19 -23.41
N LEU A 373 0.09 -1.74 -24.28
CA LEU A 373 1.50 -1.53 -23.93
C LEU A 373 1.70 -0.12 -23.34
N LYS A 374 2.36 -0.07 -22.17
CA LYS A 374 2.82 1.17 -21.53
C LYS A 374 4.24 0.99 -21.02
N SER A 375 5.04 2.05 -21.07
CA SER A 375 6.36 2.07 -20.45
C SER A 375 6.56 3.36 -19.67
N SER A 376 7.31 3.29 -18.57
CA SER A 376 7.66 4.47 -17.77
C SER A 376 9.09 4.37 -17.25
N LEU A 377 9.70 5.55 -17.10
CA LEU A 377 10.97 5.74 -16.43
C LEU A 377 10.80 6.89 -15.43
N THR A 378 11.17 6.65 -14.18
CA THR A 378 11.18 7.68 -13.13
C THR A 378 12.55 7.70 -12.47
N TYR A 379 13.07 8.89 -12.25
CA TYR A 379 14.32 9.14 -11.55
C TYR A 379 14.04 9.98 -10.30
N TYR A 380 14.55 9.55 -9.18
CA TYR A 380 14.52 10.23 -7.90
C TYR A 380 15.94 10.55 -7.49
N SER A 381 16.20 11.75 -6.99
CA SER A 381 17.49 12.17 -6.47
C SER A 381 17.29 12.85 -5.13
N GLY A 382 17.75 12.21 -4.07
CA GLY A 382 17.73 12.70 -2.69
C GLY A 382 19.10 13.22 -2.29
N ASP A 383 19.15 14.36 -1.65
CA ASP A 383 20.35 14.96 -1.06
C ASP A 383 20.03 15.55 0.33
N GLU A 384 21.01 16.10 1.01
CA GLU A 384 20.87 16.68 2.36
C GLU A 384 20.32 15.72 3.41
N VAL A 385 20.61 14.42 3.28
CA VAL A 385 20.21 13.43 4.31
C VAL A 385 21.09 13.59 5.54
N ASP A 386 20.48 13.93 6.68
CA ASP A 386 21.20 14.08 7.94
C ASP A 386 21.77 12.77 8.44
N THR A 387 23.07 12.72 8.72
CA THR A 387 23.78 11.58 9.27
C THR A 387 24.84 12.00 10.29
N SER A 388 25.38 11.02 11.04
CA SER A 388 26.40 11.28 12.07
C SER A 388 27.76 11.71 11.54
N SER A 389 28.02 11.62 10.23
CA SER A 389 29.34 11.92 9.66
C SER A 389 29.32 13.13 8.73
N ASP A 390 28.45 13.10 7.74
CA ASP A 390 28.27 14.14 6.72
C ASP A 390 26.88 13.98 6.07
N GLU A 391 26.38 15.02 5.40
CA GLU A 391 25.20 14.90 4.55
C GLU A 391 25.44 13.85 3.47
N LYS A 392 24.44 13.02 3.20
CA LYS A 392 24.50 11.97 2.19
C LYS A 392 23.50 12.19 1.08
N GLU A 393 23.82 11.56 -0.03
CA GLU A 393 23.00 11.55 -1.23
C GLU A 393 22.57 10.13 -1.56
N GLU A 394 21.39 9.99 -2.15
CA GLU A 394 20.92 8.74 -2.71
C GLU A 394 20.07 9.00 -3.95
N TRP A 395 19.99 8.02 -4.84
CA TRP A 395 19.08 8.09 -5.98
C TRP A 395 18.48 6.74 -6.32
N GLU A 396 17.29 6.77 -6.91
CA GLU A 396 16.64 5.60 -7.46
C GLU A 396 16.17 5.89 -8.89
N ARG A 397 16.39 4.90 -9.76
CA ARG A 397 15.86 4.88 -11.13
C ARG A 397 14.91 3.70 -11.26
N ASP A 398 13.64 4.00 -11.49
CA ASP A 398 12.58 3.02 -11.74
C ASP A 398 12.24 2.94 -13.22
N PHE A 399 12.43 1.78 -13.82
CA PHE A 399 11.94 1.44 -15.15
C PHE A 399 10.79 0.44 -15.04
N ARG A 400 9.73 0.66 -15.82
CA ARG A 400 8.56 -0.22 -15.85
C ARG A 400 8.00 -0.38 -17.24
N VAL A 401 7.61 -1.62 -17.57
CA VAL A 401 6.86 -1.98 -18.77
C VAL A 401 5.64 -2.79 -18.36
N ASP A 402 4.48 -2.38 -18.82
CA ASP A 402 3.21 -3.07 -18.64
C ASP A 402 2.63 -3.43 -20.01
N TYR A 403 2.10 -4.64 -20.12
CA TYR A 403 1.30 -5.05 -21.24
C TYR A 403 0.04 -5.75 -20.76
N VAL A 404 -1.12 -5.27 -21.19
CA VAL A 404 -2.41 -5.93 -20.93
C VAL A 404 -3.00 -6.34 -22.26
N VAL A 405 -3.23 -7.65 -22.44
CA VAL A 405 -3.82 -8.20 -23.67
C VAL A 405 -5.20 -7.56 -23.89
N PRO A 406 -5.39 -6.77 -24.96
CA PRO A 406 -6.59 -5.95 -25.12
C PRO A 406 -7.81 -6.73 -25.64
N THR A 407 -7.60 -7.83 -26.36
CA THR A 407 -8.65 -8.58 -27.07
C THR A 407 -8.32 -10.08 -27.13
N GLY A 408 -9.27 -10.88 -27.61
CA GLY A 408 -9.10 -12.32 -27.81
C GLY A 408 -9.28 -13.15 -26.54
N THR A 409 -8.88 -14.42 -26.59
CA THR A 409 -9.08 -15.42 -25.54
C THR A 409 -8.36 -15.06 -24.23
N LEU A 410 -7.22 -14.39 -24.34
CA LEU A 410 -6.40 -13.96 -23.20
C LEU A 410 -6.63 -12.49 -22.81
N LYS A 411 -7.73 -11.88 -23.25
CA LYS A 411 -8.07 -10.49 -22.88
C LYS A 411 -8.01 -10.31 -21.37
N GLY A 412 -7.25 -9.27 -20.93
CA GLY A 412 -7.06 -8.97 -19.54
C GLY A 412 -5.86 -9.65 -18.88
N LEU A 413 -5.15 -10.57 -19.59
CA LEU A 413 -3.86 -11.06 -19.10
C LEU A 413 -2.86 -9.91 -19.06
N GLY A 414 -2.34 -9.62 -17.87
CA GLY A 414 -1.37 -8.57 -17.62
C GLY A 414 0.04 -9.13 -17.45
N LEU A 415 1.01 -8.49 -18.07
CA LEU A 415 2.44 -8.72 -17.91
C LEU A 415 3.08 -7.43 -17.44
N THR A 416 3.84 -7.47 -16.35
CA THR A 416 4.58 -6.29 -15.85
C THR A 416 6.02 -6.68 -15.56
N TRP A 417 6.95 -5.90 -16.06
CA TRP A 417 8.34 -5.93 -15.67
C TRP A 417 8.72 -4.60 -15.02
N ARG A 418 9.37 -4.69 -13.86
CA ARG A 418 9.91 -3.54 -13.14
C ARG A 418 11.39 -3.78 -12.88
N SER A 419 12.21 -2.78 -13.12
CA SER A 419 13.66 -2.82 -12.87
C SER A 419 14.08 -1.52 -12.18
N THR A 420 14.75 -1.66 -11.05
CA THR A 420 15.17 -0.53 -10.23
C THR A 420 16.67 -0.63 -9.95
N ALA A 421 17.32 0.51 -9.95
CA ALA A 421 18.66 0.68 -9.44
C ALA A 421 18.66 1.78 -8.38
N VAL A 422 19.14 1.48 -7.17
CA VAL A 422 19.36 2.39 -6.04
C VAL A 422 20.85 2.54 -5.81
N ARG A 423 21.33 3.76 -5.58
CA ARG A 423 22.73 4.05 -5.25
C ARG A 423 22.83 5.19 -4.24
N GLY A 424 23.94 5.23 -3.50
CA GLY A 424 24.25 6.21 -2.48
C GLY A 424 24.27 5.60 -1.07
N ILE A 425 23.32 5.92 -0.23
CA ILE A 425 23.23 5.39 1.15
C ILE A 425 23.11 3.87 1.16
N ARG A 426 22.40 3.35 0.17
CA ARG A 426 22.24 1.92 -0.09
C ARG A 426 22.46 1.65 -1.57
N GLU A 427 23.08 0.51 -1.89
CA GLU A 427 23.21 0.05 -3.27
C GLU A 427 22.37 -1.21 -3.51
N ARG A 428 21.35 -1.11 -4.34
CA ARG A 428 20.46 -2.22 -4.65
C ARG A 428 20.03 -2.22 -6.11
N ASP A 429 20.06 -3.40 -6.73
CA ASP A 429 19.34 -3.69 -7.96
C ASP A 429 18.13 -4.58 -7.64
N ASP A 430 16.95 -4.23 -8.16
CA ASP A 430 15.71 -4.98 -7.92
C ASP A 430 14.97 -5.19 -9.24
N ASN A 431 14.71 -6.46 -9.56
CA ASN A 431 13.91 -6.85 -10.72
C ASN A 431 12.69 -7.64 -10.28
N ARG A 432 11.53 -7.26 -10.81
CA ARG A 432 10.25 -7.92 -10.52
C ARG A 432 9.49 -8.19 -11.80
N LEU A 433 8.98 -9.40 -11.91
CA LEU A 433 8.09 -9.82 -12.99
C LEU A 433 6.73 -10.21 -12.41
N TYR A 434 5.68 -9.77 -13.06
CA TYR A 434 4.31 -10.12 -12.71
C TYR A 434 3.60 -10.66 -13.95
N VAL A 435 2.88 -11.75 -13.78
CA VAL A 435 1.85 -12.20 -14.72
C VAL A 435 0.55 -12.27 -13.94
N THR A 436 -0.46 -11.52 -14.39
CA THR A 436 -1.72 -11.41 -13.66
C THR A 436 -2.90 -11.66 -14.58
N TYR A 437 -3.88 -12.40 -14.07
CA TYR A 437 -5.17 -12.56 -14.72
C TYR A 437 -6.28 -12.57 -13.68
N THR A 438 -7.29 -11.73 -13.88
CA THR A 438 -8.46 -11.68 -13.00
C THR A 438 -9.67 -12.23 -13.71
N TRP A 439 -10.24 -13.26 -13.13
CA TRP A 439 -11.49 -13.84 -13.57
C TRP A 439 -12.64 -13.30 -12.72
N ASN A 440 -13.55 -12.56 -13.33
CA ASN A 440 -14.79 -12.14 -12.69
C ASN A 440 -15.76 -13.32 -12.71
N LEU A 441 -16.22 -13.70 -11.53
CA LEU A 441 -17.09 -14.86 -11.29
C LEU A 441 -18.57 -14.43 -11.21
N LEU A 442 -18.79 -13.19 -10.71
CA LEU A 442 -20.09 -12.52 -10.60
C LEU A 442 -19.99 -11.09 -11.12
#